data_54323f0623dd9921213bcb2a1641c698
#
_entry.id   54323f0623dd9921213bcb2a1641c698
#
_cell.length_a   1.000
_cell.length_b   1.000
_cell.length_c   1.000
_cell.angle_alpha   90.00
_cell.angle_beta   90.00
_cell.angle_gamma   90.00
#
_symmetry.space_group_name_H-M   'P 1'
#
loop_
_entity.id
_entity.type
_entity.pdbx_description
1 polymer ?
#
loop_
_entity_poly.entity_id
_entity_poly.type
_entity_poly.pdbx_seq_one_letter_code
_entity_poly.pdbx_strand_id
1 'polypeptide(L)'
;MAISLNHFSIRTLDLPACERFYAGLLGLQVGPRPPFPFPGLWLYAGDTAQWANAVVHIIGIDRTDPEGLKQYLGDRAESSLHGTGAVDHVAFFSTGLVDTLERLRAHGVACRERTVPLLGLHQVFLDDPNGVVVELNFPAAEKTAAGG
;
A
#
# COMPACT_ATOMS: atom_id res chain seq x y z
N MET A 1 -0.48 -10.59 27.15
CA MET A 1 -1.02 -9.59 26.19
C MET A 1 -0.32 -9.79 24.86
N ALA A 2 -1.07 -9.86 23.75
CA ALA A 2 -0.51 -10.03 22.41
C ALA A 2 -0.95 -8.84 21.53
N ILE A 3 -0.02 -8.36 20.71
CA ILE A 3 -0.24 -7.28 19.76
C ILE A 3 0.14 -7.79 18.36
N SER A 4 -0.67 -7.49 17.35
CA SER A 4 -0.35 -7.75 15.95
C SER A 4 -0.77 -6.56 15.08
N LEU A 5 -0.05 -6.32 14.00
CA LEU A 5 -0.45 -5.30 13.03
C LEU A 5 -1.75 -5.76 12.34
N ASN A 6 -2.75 -4.90 12.31
CA ASN A 6 -4.01 -5.15 11.60
C ASN A 6 -3.98 -4.50 10.22
N HIS A 7 -3.86 -3.18 10.17
CA HIS A 7 -3.82 -2.41 8.93
C HIS A 7 -3.08 -1.09 9.13
N PHE A 8 -2.81 -0.42 8.05
CA PHE A 8 -2.47 1.00 8.04
C PHE A 8 -3.44 1.77 7.15
N SER A 9 -3.63 3.05 7.46
CA SER A 9 -4.54 3.92 6.72
C SER A 9 -3.79 5.07 6.06
N ILE A 10 -4.20 5.41 4.84
CA ILE A 10 -3.65 6.50 4.04
C ILE A 10 -4.80 7.45 3.70
N ARG A 11 -4.60 8.75 3.93
CA ARG A 11 -5.51 9.79 3.46
C ARG A 11 -5.04 10.29 2.10
N THR A 12 -5.95 10.50 1.17
CA THR A 12 -5.61 10.92 -0.19
C THR A 12 -6.66 11.86 -0.77
N LEU A 13 -6.21 12.75 -1.65
CA LEU A 13 -7.07 13.53 -2.54
C LEU A 13 -7.31 12.81 -3.88
N ASP A 14 -6.57 11.72 -4.15
CA ASP A 14 -6.64 10.96 -5.41
C ASP A 14 -6.86 9.47 -5.15
N LEU A 15 -8.11 9.10 -4.83
CA LEU A 15 -8.51 7.70 -4.64
C LEU A 15 -8.22 6.83 -5.87
N PRO A 16 -8.51 7.27 -7.11
CA PRO A 16 -8.21 6.46 -8.30
C PRO A 16 -6.72 6.14 -8.46
N ALA A 17 -5.83 7.07 -8.13
CA ALA A 17 -4.39 6.80 -8.16
C ALA A 17 -3.97 5.75 -7.13
N CYS A 18 -4.51 5.82 -5.92
CA CYS A 18 -4.26 4.82 -4.89
C CYS A 18 -4.80 3.43 -5.28
N GLU A 19 -5.99 3.36 -5.89
CA GLU A 19 -6.54 2.09 -6.38
C GLU A 19 -5.65 1.48 -7.47
N ARG A 20 -5.23 2.27 -8.45
CA ARG A 20 -4.30 1.81 -9.50
C ARG A 20 -3.00 1.29 -8.91
N PHE A 21 -2.47 1.95 -7.89
CA PHE A 21 -1.23 1.55 -7.25
C PHE A 21 -1.41 0.26 -6.43
N TYR A 22 -2.26 0.26 -5.43
CA TYR A 22 -2.38 -0.87 -4.49
C TYR A 22 -3.10 -2.08 -5.10
N ALA A 23 -4.14 -1.89 -5.88
CA ALA A 23 -4.82 -2.99 -6.56
C ALA A 23 -4.18 -3.30 -7.92
N GLY A 24 -3.95 -2.31 -8.77
CA GLY A 24 -3.44 -2.51 -10.11
C GLY A 24 -1.99 -2.96 -10.15
N LEU A 25 -1.09 -2.33 -9.41
CA LEU A 25 0.34 -2.65 -9.42
C LEU A 25 0.73 -3.69 -8.39
N LEU A 26 0.27 -3.55 -7.13
CA LEU A 26 0.66 -4.46 -6.06
C LEU A 26 -0.20 -5.72 -5.98
N GLY A 27 -1.39 -5.72 -6.60
CA GLY A 27 -2.26 -6.89 -6.68
C GLY A 27 -3.13 -7.11 -5.44
N LEU A 28 -3.30 -6.11 -4.58
CA LEU A 28 -4.29 -6.18 -3.51
C LEU A 28 -5.70 -6.13 -4.10
N GLN A 29 -6.68 -6.72 -3.42
CA GLN A 29 -8.05 -6.77 -3.89
C GLN A 29 -8.90 -5.69 -3.22
N VAL A 30 -9.63 -4.92 -4.02
CA VAL A 30 -10.67 -4.04 -3.49
C VAL A 30 -11.82 -4.91 -2.97
N GLY A 31 -12.23 -4.67 -1.74
CA GLY A 31 -13.26 -5.47 -1.09
C GLY A 31 -14.23 -4.66 -0.25
N PRO A 32 -15.10 -5.34 0.51
CA PRO A 32 -16.12 -4.71 1.33
C PRO A 32 -15.55 -3.68 2.30
N ARG A 33 -16.32 -2.63 2.54
CA ARG A 33 -16.00 -1.53 3.43
C ARG A 33 -17.27 -1.09 4.16
N PRO A 34 -17.21 -0.76 5.47
CA PRO A 34 -18.35 -0.15 6.15
C PRO A 34 -18.79 1.15 5.46
N PRO A 35 -20.08 1.50 5.53
CA PRO A 35 -20.63 2.70 4.88
C PRO A 35 -20.28 3.97 5.67
N PHE A 36 -19.00 4.34 5.70
CA PHE A 36 -18.55 5.57 6.32
C PHE A 36 -19.05 6.81 5.56
N PRO A 37 -19.26 7.95 6.25
CA PRO A 37 -19.71 9.21 5.64
C PRO A 37 -18.56 9.95 4.91
N PHE A 38 -17.65 9.24 4.27
CA PHE A 38 -16.56 9.76 3.45
C PHE A 38 -16.14 8.71 2.42
N PRO A 39 -15.59 9.10 1.27
CA PRO A 39 -15.11 8.14 0.27
C PRO A 39 -13.90 7.36 0.76
N GLY A 40 -13.66 6.19 0.19
CA GLY A 40 -12.50 5.37 0.53
C GLY A 40 -12.55 3.98 -0.09
N LEU A 41 -11.46 3.26 0.10
CA LEU A 41 -11.28 1.88 -0.36
C LEU A 41 -10.67 1.04 0.75
N TRP A 42 -11.10 -0.19 0.89
CA TRP A 42 -10.42 -1.20 1.69
C TRP A 42 -9.80 -2.23 0.76
N LEU A 43 -8.52 -2.48 0.97
CA LEU A 43 -7.69 -3.32 0.12
C LEU A 43 -7.21 -4.53 0.90
N TYR A 44 -7.44 -5.69 0.34
CA TYR A 44 -7.31 -6.99 0.98
C TYR A 44 -6.11 -7.75 0.42
N ALA A 45 -5.34 -8.34 1.32
CA ALA A 45 -4.34 -9.35 1.00
C ALA A 45 -4.95 -10.74 1.20
N GLY A 46 -5.57 -11.30 0.13
CA GLY A 46 -6.27 -12.58 0.15
C GLY A 46 -7.79 -12.46 0.18
N ASP A 47 -8.48 -13.40 0.82
CA ASP A 47 -9.94 -13.50 0.82
C ASP A 47 -10.63 -12.24 1.35
N THR A 48 -11.42 -11.60 0.49
CA THR A 48 -12.16 -10.37 0.81
C THR A 48 -13.38 -10.60 1.74
N ALA A 49 -13.76 -11.84 2.00
CA ALA A 49 -14.77 -12.17 3.00
C ALA A 49 -14.23 -12.06 4.44
N GLN A 50 -12.92 -11.97 4.61
CA GLN A 50 -12.25 -11.91 5.89
C GLN A 50 -11.77 -10.48 6.20
N TRP A 51 -12.44 -9.77 7.10
CA TRP A 51 -12.08 -8.41 7.51
C TRP A 51 -10.62 -8.26 7.96
N ALA A 52 -10.04 -9.32 8.53
CA ALA A 52 -8.64 -9.34 8.96
C ALA A 52 -7.64 -9.20 7.79
N ASN A 53 -8.07 -9.47 6.56
CA ASN A 53 -7.25 -9.33 5.35
C ASN A 53 -7.30 -7.92 4.76
N ALA A 54 -8.12 -7.02 5.28
CA ALA A 54 -8.18 -5.61 4.87
C ALA A 54 -6.97 -4.85 5.45
N VAL A 55 -5.82 -5.00 4.83
CA VAL A 55 -4.53 -4.54 5.35
C VAL A 55 -4.19 -3.08 5.00
N VAL A 56 -4.85 -2.51 3.99
CA VAL A 56 -4.70 -1.09 3.62
C VAL A 56 -6.07 -0.44 3.55
N HIS A 57 -6.27 0.63 4.31
CA HIS A 57 -7.47 1.45 4.27
C HIS A 57 -7.12 2.79 3.61
N ILE A 58 -7.66 3.05 2.44
CA ILE A 58 -7.52 4.34 1.78
C ILE A 58 -8.72 5.21 2.13
N ILE A 59 -8.43 6.38 2.67
CA ILE A 59 -9.41 7.37 3.11
C ILE A 59 -9.38 8.52 2.11
N GLY A 60 -10.46 8.65 1.33
CA GLY A 60 -10.62 9.75 0.38
C GLY A 60 -11.03 11.04 1.10
N ILE A 61 -10.44 12.14 0.68
CA ILE A 61 -10.80 13.47 1.16
C ILE A 61 -11.71 14.12 0.13
N ASP A 62 -12.95 14.38 0.54
CA ASP A 62 -13.91 15.16 -0.23
C ASP A 62 -13.93 16.59 0.31
N ARG A 63 -13.36 17.52 -0.47
CA ARG A 63 -13.33 18.95 -0.10
C ARG A 63 -14.72 19.61 -0.17
N THR A 64 -15.68 18.98 -0.85
CA THR A 64 -17.05 19.49 -0.97
C THR A 64 -17.93 19.04 0.20
N ASP A 65 -17.56 17.95 0.87
CA ASP A 65 -18.24 17.44 2.07
C ASP A 65 -17.22 16.93 3.10
N PRO A 66 -16.50 17.83 3.79
CA PRO A 66 -15.43 17.47 4.72
C PRO A 66 -15.91 16.97 6.08
N GLU A 67 -17.16 17.23 6.44
CA GLU A 67 -17.64 17.06 7.83
C GLU A 67 -17.66 15.59 8.27
N GLY A 68 -18.03 14.66 7.42
CA GLY A 68 -18.05 13.24 7.75
C GLY A 68 -16.67 12.72 8.14
N LEU A 69 -15.64 13.08 7.38
CA LEU A 69 -14.27 12.69 7.68
C LEU A 69 -13.72 13.42 8.91
N LYS A 70 -14.04 14.71 9.06
CA LYS A 70 -13.60 15.52 10.21
C LYS A 70 -14.16 14.99 11.54
N GLN A 71 -15.41 14.54 11.56
CA GLN A 71 -16.01 13.90 12.73
C GLN A 71 -15.32 12.57 13.07
N TYR A 72 -14.85 11.84 12.06
CA TYR A 72 -14.21 10.54 12.25
C TYR A 72 -12.74 10.64 12.66
N LEU A 73 -11.94 11.51 12.01
CA LEU A 73 -10.48 11.62 12.21
C LEU A 73 -10.04 12.91 12.93
N GLY A 74 -10.94 13.83 13.18
CA GLY A 74 -10.60 15.18 13.63
C GLY A 74 -10.09 16.06 12.48
N ASP A 75 -9.74 17.30 12.82
CA ASP A 75 -9.22 18.27 11.87
C ASP A 75 -7.74 17.99 11.57
N ARG A 76 -7.40 17.81 10.29
CA ARG A 76 -6.06 17.47 9.83
C ARG A 76 -5.64 18.39 8.68
N ALA A 77 -4.45 18.98 8.79
CA ALA A 77 -3.91 19.83 7.73
C ALA A 77 -3.65 19.04 6.45
N GLU A 78 -3.96 19.60 5.28
CA GLU A 78 -3.66 18.99 3.97
C GLU A 78 -2.16 18.81 3.72
N SER A 79 -1.31 19.66 4.33
CA SER A 79 0.15 19.48 4.25
C SER A 79 0.64 18.14 4.81
N SER A 80 -0.18 17.45 5.61
CA SER A 80 0.14 16.11 6.14
C SER A 80 -0.27 14.96 5.21
N LEU A 81 -0.76 15.25 3.99
CA LEU A 81 -1.21 14.23 3.02
C LEU A 81 -0.10 13.66 2.17
N HIS A 82 1.15 14.06 2.39
CA HIS A 82 2.29 13.57 1.63
C HIS A 82 3.41 13.05 2.54
N GLY A 83 3.99 11.91 2.14
CA GLY A 83 5.07 11.25 2.89
C GLY A 83 4.58 10.45 4.10
N THR A 84 5.52 9.95 4.87
CA THR A 84 5.27 9.04 6.00
C THR A 84 5.61 9.63 7.36
N GLY A 85 6.16 10.84 7.41
CA GLY A 85 6.65 11.45 8.66
C GLY A 85 7.75 10.61 9.30
N ALA A 86 7.56 10.21 10.55
CA ALA A 86 8.52 9.37 11.28
C ALA A 86 8.47 7.88 10.88
N VAL A 87 7.44 7.45 10.16
CA VAL A 87 7.36 6.09 9.59
C VAL A 87 8.17 6.08 8.29
N ASP A 88 9.26 5.32 8.24
CA ASP A 88 10.13 5.26 7.07
C ASP A 88 9.44 4.57 5.88
N HIS A 89 8.93 3.37 6.09
CA HIS A 89 8.23 2.58 5.07
C HIS A 89 7.21 1.62 5.68
N VAL A 90 6.38 1.05 4.80
CA VAL A 90 5.53 -0.11 5.10
C VAL A 90 5.98 -1.28 4.24
N ALA A 91 6.03 -2.48 4.80
CA ALA A 91 6.57 -3.65 4.13
C ALA A 91 5.54 -4.76 3.95
N PHE A 92 5.56 -5.40 2.78
CA PHE A 92 4.77 -6.58 2.45
C PHE A 92 5.67 -7.76 2.09
N PHE A 93 5.29 -8.96 2.45
CA PHE A 93 5.81 -10.15 1.79
C PHE A 93 5.16 -10.32 0.42
N SER A 94 5.95 -10.71 -0.56
CA SER A 94 5.51 -10.84 -1.94
C SER A 94 6.18 -12.03 -2.63
N THR A 95 5.58 -12.48 -3.73
CA THR A 95 6.13 -13.47 -4.64
C THR A 95 5.96 -13.01 -6.08
N GLY A 96 6.69 -13.60 -7.02
CA GLY A 96 6.64 -13.21 -8.43
C GLY A 96 7.46 -11.96 -8.73
N LEU A 97 8.72 -11.94 -8.34
CA LEU A 97 9.63 -10.81 -8.53
C LEU A 97 9.71 -10.35 -9.99
N VAL A 98 9.89 -11.29 -10.93
CA VAL A 98 10.04 -10.97 -12.35
C VAL A 98 8.80 -10.26 -12.88
N ASP A 99 7.63 -10.85 -12.66
CA ASP A 99 6.34 -10.29 -13.11
C ASP A 99 6.08 -8.93 -12.48
N THR A 100 6.47 -8.76 -11.20
CA THR A 100 6.34 -7.48 -10.49
C THR A 100 7.22 -6.41 -11.13
N LEU A 101 8.50 -6.70 -11.37
CA LEU A 101 9.42 -5.73 -11.98
C LEU A 101 9.01 -5.37 -13.41
N GLU A 102 8.52 -6.34 -14.20
CA GLU A 102 7.98 -6.08 -15.54
C GLU A 102 6.76 -5.18 -15.50
N ARG A 103 5.84 -5.42 -14.57
CA ARG A 103 4.64 -4.61 -14.37
C ARG A 103 4.98 -3.17 -13.96
N LEU A 104 5.93 -2.99 -13.02
CA LEU A 104 6.40 -1.66 -12.62
C LEU A 104 7.01 -0.91 -13.81
N ARG A 105 7.85 -1.59 -14.59
CA ARG A 105 8.47 -1.02 -15.79
C ARG A 105 7.42 -0.61 -16.83
N ALA A 106 6.44 -1.47 -17.10
CA ALA A 106 5.38 -1.22 -18.07
C ALA A 106 4.52 0.00 -17.71
N HIS A 107 4.39 0.30 -16.41
CA HIS A 107 3.65 1.46 -15.90
C HIS A 107 4.54 2.68 -15.59
N GLY A 108 5.84 2.61 -15.91
CA GLY A 108 6.77 3.72 -15.69
C GLY A 108 7.02 4.02 -14.21
N VAL A 109 6.84 3.05 -13.32
CA VAL A 109 7.05 3.22 -11.89
C VAL A 109 8.51 2.92 -11.55
N ALA A 110 9.22 3.92 -11.03
CA ALA A 110 10.59 3.77 -10.57
C ALA A 110 10.64 2.94 -9.28
N CYS A 111 11.63 2.08 -9.18
CA CYS A 111 11.89 1.31 -7.96
C CYS A 111 13.39 1.17 -7.71
N ARG A 112 13.73 0.84 -6.46
CA ARG A 112 15.08 0.49 -6.04
C ARG A 112 15.10 -0.94 -5.55
N GLU A 113 16.15 -1.66 -5.85
CA GLU A 113 16.31 -3.07 -5.47
C GLU A 113 17.52 -3.24 -4.54
N ARG A 114 17.42 -4.19 -3.61
CA ARG A 114 18.56 -4.67 -2.85
C ARG A 114 18.32 -6.11 -2.37
N THR A 115 19.40 -6.89 -2.28
CA THR A 115 19.34 -8.21 -1.67
C THR A 115 19.89 -8.15 -0.25
N VAL A 116 19.23 -8.83 0.68
CA VAL A 116 19.67 -8.98 2.08
C VAL A 116 19.88 -10.47 2.32
N PRO A 117 21.11 -11.01 2.05
CA PRO A 117 21.37 -12.45 2.12
C PRO A 117 21.11 -13.04 3.50
N LEU A 118 21.42 -12.29 4.56
CA LEU A 118 21.19 -12.75 5.93
C LEU A 118 19.73 -13.08 6.23
N LEU A 119 18.79 -12.36 5.59
CA LEU A 119 17.36 -12.60 5.74
C LEU A 119 16.77 -13.52 4.66
N GLY A 120 17.56 -13.89 3.65
CA GLY A 120 17.09 -14.64 2.49
C GLY A 120 16.08 -13.86 1.64
N LEU A 121 16.17 -12.51 1.63
CA LEU A 121 15.21 -11.63 0.97
C LEU A 121 15.86 -10.81 -0.15
N HIS A 122 15.08 -10.59 -1.20
CA HIS A 122 15.29 -9.56 -2.19
C HIS A 122 14.20 -8.50 -2.04
N GLN A 123 14.59 -7.24 -1.87
CA GLN A 123 13.70 -6.13 -1.55
C GLN A 123 13.54 -5.21 -2.74
N VAL A 124 12.32 -4.78 -2.99
CA VAL A 124 11.96 -3.76 -3.99
C VAL A 124 11.27 -2.62 -3.27
N PHE A 125 11.82 -1.41 -3.39
CA PHE A 125 11.28 -0.18 -2.79
C PHE A 125 10.69 0.71 -3.87
N LEU A 126 9.49 1.21 -3.65
CA LEU A 126 8.80 2.14 -4.54
C LEU A 126 7.93 3.10 -3.73
N ASP A 127 7.60 4.24 -4.32
CA ASP A 127 6.74 5.23 -3.68
C ASP A 127 5.31 5.09 -4.19
N ASP A 128 4.34 5.17 -3.28
CA ASP A 128 2.93 5.28 -3.64
C ASP A 128 2.59 6.71 -4.13
N PRO A 129 1.36 6.96 -4.64
CA PRO A 129 0.97 8.30 -5.11
C PRO A 129 1.01 9.39 -4.05
N ASN A 130 1.03 9.04 -2.75
CA ASN A 130 1.08 10.00 -1.64
C ASN A 130 2.49 10.16 -1.04
N GLY A 131 3.52 9.56 -1.67
CA GLY A 131 4.89 9.56 -1.15
C GLY A 131 5.11 8.61 0.03
N VAL A 132 4.24 7.61 0.20
CA VAL A 132 4.46 6.52 1.15
C VAL A 132 5.42 5.53 0.54
N VAL A 133 6.54 5.27 1.22
CA VAL A 133 7.50 4.24 0.77
C VAL A 133 6.94 2.86 1.05
N VAL A 134 6.84 2.05 0.02
CA VAL A 134 6.42 0.64 0.09
C VAL A 134 7.64 -0.25 -0.16
N GLU A 135 7.86 -1.22 0.71
CA GLU A 135 8.87 -2.27 0.57
C GLU A 135 8.17 -3.59 0.23
N LEU A 136 8.57 -4.23 -0.86
CA LEU A 136 8.14 -5.57 -1.22
C LEU A 136 9.29 -6.55 -0.97
N ASN A 137 9.04 -7.56 -0.12
CA ASN A 137 10.02 -8.56 0.25
C ASN A 137 9.74 -9.87 -0.47
N PHE A 138 10.62 -10.22 -1.40
CA PHE A 138 10.59 -11.47 -2.17
C PHE A 138 11.60 -12.47 -1.62
N PRO A 139 11.38 -13.78 -1.76
CA PRO A 139 12.44 -14.76 -1.53
C PRO A 139 13.66 -14.45 -2.39
N ALA A 140 14.86 -14.42 -1.80
CA ALA A 140 16.09 -14.12 -2.54
C ALA A 140 16.35 -15.08 -3.70
N ALA A 141 15.85 -16.32 -3.61
CA ALA A 141 15.93 -17.32 -4.67
C ALA A 141 15.25 -16.88 -5.99
N GLU A 142 14.22 -16.03 -5.91
CA GLU A 142 13.57 -15.50 -7.12
C GLU A 142 14.49 -14.55 -7.91
N LYS A 143 15.37 -13.83 -7.23
CA LYS A 143 16.36 -12.96 -7.89
C LYS A 143 17.44 -13.78 -8.60
N THR A 144 17.88 -14.86 -7.99
CA THR A 144 18.90 -15.75 -8.57
C THR A 144 18.34 -16.47 -9.80
N ALA A 145 17.08 -16.90 -9.76
CA ALA A 145 16.41 -17.53 -10.90
C ALA A 145 16.19 -16.59 -12.08
N ALA A 146 16.04 -15.27 -11.83
CA ALA A 146 15.83 -14.25 -12.86
C ALA A 146 17.13 -13.82 -13.57
N GLY A 147 18.29 -14.15 -13.02
CA GLY A 147 19.61 -13.78 -13.57
C GLY A 147 20.34 -14.92 -14.30
N GLY A 148 19.65 -16.05 -14.53
CA GLY A 148 20.18 -17.20 -15.23
C GLY A 148 19.85 -17.22 -16.72
#